data_0c537f6f9b72db690dedea4288ac4305
#
_entry.id   0c537f6f9b72db690dedea4288ac4305
#
_cell.length_a   1.000
_cell.length_b   1.000
_cell.length_c   1.000
_cell.angle_alpha   90.00
_cell.angle_beta   90.00
_cell.angle_gamma   90.00
#
_symmetry.space_group_name_H-M   'P 1'
#
loop_
_entity.id
_entity.type
_entity.pdbx_description
1 polymer ?
#
loop_
_entity_poly.entity_id
_entity_poly.type
_entity_poly.pdbx_seq_one_letter_code
_entity_poly.pdbx_strand_id
1 'polypeptide(L)'
;MRLVSWNVNGLRAVMNKGFLDYFSKVNADVFCLQEIKLSAGQLDFEPEGYHSYYNYAERKGYSGTAVFTKKKPISVTFGSDDEGRVCTLEFEDHYVVDVYTPNSQDGLARLPFRLD
;
A
#
# COMPACT_ATOMS: atom_id res chain seq x y z
N MET A 1 3.15 18.20 -4.10
CA MET A 1 2.35 17.00 -3.76
C MET A 1 2.97 16.31 -2.57
N ARG A 2 2.16 15.88 -1.62
CA ARG A 2 2.65 15.14 -0.46
C ARG A 2 2.38 13.65 -0.65
N LEU A 3 3.43 12.88 -0.68
CA LEU A 3 3.38 11.43 -0.85
C LEU A 3 3.93 10.77 0.41
N VAL A 4 3.18 9.83 0.98
CA VAL A 4 3.60 9.08 2.16
C VAL A 4 3.63 7.59 1.82
N SER A 5 4.65 6.92 2.28
CA SER A 5 4.79 5.47 2.13
C SER A 5 5.12 4.87 3.50
N TRP A 6 4.38 3.84 3.89
CA TRP A 6 4.51 3.26 5.23
C TRP A 6 4.24 1.76 5.19
N ASN A 7 5.24 0.98 5.61
CA ASN A 7 5.02 -0.44 5.85
C ASN A 7 4.39 -0.60 7.23
N VAL A 8 3.10 -0.96 7.24
CA VAL A 8 2.31 -0.96 8.49
C VAL A 8 2.40 -2.26 9.25
N ASN A 9 2.96 -3.31 8.64
CA ASN A 9 3.07 -4.62 9.28
C ASN A 9 1.75 -5.05 9.90
N GLY A 10 0.70 -4.98 9.09
CA GLY A 10 -0.65 -5.30 9.51
C GLY A 10 -1.48 -4.06 9.74
N LEU A 11 -2.38 -3.73 8.80
CA LEU A 11 -3.19 -2.52 8.90
C LEU A 11 -4.16 -2.58 10.07
N ARG A 12 -4.76 -3.74 10.34
CA ARG A 12 -5.68 -3.89 11.46
C ARG A 12 -5.00 -3.59 12.80
N ALA A 13 -3.74 -3.98 12.92
CA ALA A 13 -2.98 -3.74 14.15
C ALA A 13 -2.73 -2.25 14.37
N VAL A 14 -2.31 -1.51 13.32
CA VAL A 14 -2.01 -0.08 13.48
C VAL A 14 -3.27 0.76 13.63
N MET A 15 -4.43 0.26 13.19
CA MET A 15 -5.70 0.96 13.42
C MET A 15 -5.94 1.19 14.91
N ASN A 16 -5.49 0.27 15.75
CA ASN A 16 -5.64 0.38 17.20
C ASN A 16 -4.49 1.17 17.85
N LYS A 17 -3.57 1.70 17.05
CA LYS A 17 -2.39 2.40 17.55
C LYS A 17 -2.26 3.81 16.98
N GLY A 18 -3.38 4.43 16.65
CA GLY A 18 -3.40 5.82 16.23
C GLY A 18 -3.22 6.05 14.74
N PHE A 19 -3.41 5.04 13.91
CA PHE A 19 -3.26 5.19 12.47
C PHE A 19 -4.16 6.31 11.91
N LEU A 20 -5.42 6.34 12.32
CA LEU A 20 -6.38 7.32 11.81
C LEU A 20 -5.98 8.76 12.13
N ASP A 21 -5.46 8.99 13.34
CA ASP A 21 -4.97 10.31 13.72
C ASP A 21 -3.82 10.73 12.82
N TYR A 22 -2.87 9.84 12.62
CA TYR A 22 -1.71 10.13 11.77
C TYR A 22 -2.13 10.37 10.33
N PHE A 23 -3.00 9.52 9.81
CA PHE A 23 -3.51 9.64 8.44
C PHE A 23 -4.16 11.00 8.22
N SER A 24 -5.01 11.42 9.15
CA SER A 24 -5.72 12.70 9.06
C SER A 24 -4.76 13.88 9.16
N LYS A 25 -3.81 13.82 10.09
CA LYS A 25 -2.89 14.94 10.31
C LYS A 25 -1.94 15.14 9.15
N VAL A 26 -1.46 14.05 8.56
CA VAL A 26 -0.54 14.14 7.43
C VAL A 26 -1.22 14.72 6.20
N ASN A 27 -2.48 14.40 6.00
CA ASN A 27 -3.29 14.92 4.90
C ASN A 27 -2.54 14.77 3.57
N ALA A 28 -2.06 13.57 3.29
CA ALA A 28 -1.27 13.31 2.10
C ALA A 28 -2.14 13.34 0.84
N ASP A 29 -1.53 13.72 -0.28
CA ASP A 29 -2.20 13.60 -1.58
C ASP A 29 -2.26 12.13 -2.00
N VAL A 30 -1.21 11.38 -1.75
CA VAL A 30 -1.16 9.94 -1.99
C VAL A 30 -0.53 9.26 -0.79
N PHE A 31 -1.20 8.26 -0.26
CA PHE A 31 -0.74 7.51 0.91
C PHE A 31 -0.64 6.04 0.53
N CYS A 32 0.59 5.53 0.53
CA CYS A 32 0.88 4.15 0.13
C CYS A 32 1.20 3.29 1.34
N LEU A 33 0.58 2.13 1.40
CA LEU A 33 0.81 1.16 2.48
C LEU A 33 1.37 -0.13 1.92
N GLN A 34 2.27 -0.74 2.67
CA GLN A 34 2.80 -2.06 2.36
C GLN A 34 2.57 -2.98 3.54
N GLU A 35 2.49 -4.26 3.24
CA GLU A 35 2.31 -5.31 4.24
C GLU A 35 1.06 -5.09 5.08
N ILE A 36 -0.08 -4.90 4.38
CA ILE A 36 -1.35 -4.65 5.06
C ILE A 36 -1.90 -5.89 5.76
N LYS A 37 -1.51 -7.08 5.30
CA LYS A 37 -1.89 -8.37 5.89
C LYS A 37 -3.41 -8.54 6.01
N LEU A 38 -4.13 -8.13 4.99
CA LEU A 38 -5.59 -8.20 4.94
C LEU A 38 -6.04 -9.13 3.84
N SER A 39 -7.19 -9.73 4.05
CA SER A 39 -7.99 -10.36 2.99
C SER A 39 -9.23 -9.51 2.77
N ALA A 40 -9.84 -9.66 1.59
CA ALA A 40 -11.04 -8.90 1.26
C ALA A 40 -12.11 -9.08 2.34
N GLY A 41 -12.72 -7.99 2.75
CA GLY A 41 -13.79 -8.01 3.74
C GLY A 41 -13.36 -7.99 5.19
N GLN A 42 -12.05 -8.05 5.47
CA GLN A 42 -11.59 -8.03 6.86
C GLN A 42 -11.57 -6.65 7.49
N LEU A 43 -11.47 -5.62 6.69
CA LEU A 43 -11.45 -4.24 7.15
C LEU A 43 -12.09 -3.36 6.10
N ASP A 44 -13.02 -2.53 6.53
CA ASP A 44 -13.69 -1.59 5.65
C ASP A 44 -13.18 -0.19 5.97
N PHE A 45 -12.04 0.16 5.37
CA PHE A 45 -11.46 1.47 5.53
C PHE A 45 -11.40 2.16 4.17
N GLU A 46 -12.31 3.10 3.96
CA GLU A 46 -12.36 3.92 2.76
C GLU A 46 -12.48 5.37 3.21
N PRO A 47 -11.34 6.03 3.44
CA PRO A 47 -11.35 7.37 4.01
C PRO A 47 -12.03 8.37 3.09
N GLU A 48 -12.83 9.24 3.68
CA GLU A 48 -13.54 10.26 2.94
C GLU A 48 -12.56 11.20 2.24
N GLY A 49 -12.86 11.55 1.00
CA GLY A 49 -12.01 12.42 0.20
C GLY A 49 -10.91 11.70 -0.53
N TYR A 50 -10.83 10.37 -0.42
CA TYR A 50 -9.81 9.56 -1.08
C TYR A 50 -10.46 8.50 -1.95
N HIS A 51 -9.73 8.13 -3.00
CA HIS A 51 -9.99 6.91 -3.77
C HIS A 51 -9.08 5.83 -3.20
N SER A 52 -9.65 4.67 -2.88
CA SER A 52 -8.94 3.60 -2.16
C SER A 52 -8.75 2.40 -3.07
N TYR A 53 -7.54 1.89 -3.11
CA TYR A 53 -7.19 0.73 -3.93
C TYR A 53 -6.41 -0.26 -3.09
N TYR A 54 -6.95 -1.48 -2.98
CA TYR A 54 -6.36 -2.56 -2.19
C TYR A 54 -5.93 -3.68 -3.13
N ASN A 55 -4.71 -4.15 -2.96
CA ASN A 55 -4.22 -5.33 -3.65
C ASN A 55 -3.90 -6.38 -2.59
N TYR A 56 -4.80 -7.32 -2.40
CA TYR A 56 -4.67 -8.35 -1.38
C TYR A 56 -3.84 -9.51 -1.90
N ALA A 57 -3.02 -10.11 -1.02
CA ALA A 57 -2.39 -11.37 -1.34
C ALA A 57 -3.43 -12.49 -1.31
N GLU A 58 -3.24 -13.52 -2.11
CA GLU A 58 -4.11 -14.70 -2.04
C GLU A 58 -3.95 -15.40 -0.71
N ARG A 59 -2.74 -15.45 -0.20
CA ARG A 59 -2.44 -16.06 1.08
C ARG A 59 -2.93 -15.17 2.21
N LYS A 60 -3.81 -15.72 3.05
CA LYS A 60 -4.43 -14.98 4.13
C LYS A 60 -3.41 -14.48 5.15
N GLY A 61 -3.57 -13.22 5.56
CA GLY A 61 -2.71 -12.63 6.60
C GLY A 61 -1.28 -12.35 6.15
N TYR A 62 -1.04 -12.20 4.85
CA TYR A 62 0.29 -12.11 4.29
C TYR A 62 0.37 -10.98 3.28
N SER A 63 1.48 -10.21 3.30
CA SER A 63 1.78 -9.19 2.29
C SER A 63 0.62 -8.21 2.04
N GLY A 64 0.44 -7.76 0.78
CA GLY A 64 -0.64 -6.85 0.40
C GLY A 64 -0.23 -5.40 0.42
N THR A 65 -0.78 -4.63 -0.52
CA THR A 65 -0.53 -3.19 -0.62
C THR A 65 -1.87 -2.44 -0.70
N ALA A 66 -1.85 -1.17 -0.29
CA ALA A 66 -3.01 -0.31 -0.44
C ALA A 66 -2.55 1.10 -0.77
N VAL A 67 -3.33 1.80 -1.59
CA VAL A 67 -3.05 3.18 -1.94
C VAL A 67 -4.31 4.00 -1.79
N PHE A 68 -4.18 5.14 -1.12
CA PHE A 68 -5.25 6.13 -0.98
C PHE A 68 -4.80 7.40 -1.67
N THR A 69 -5.61 7.90 -2.60
CA THR A 69 -5.26 9.08 -3.37
C THR A 69 -6.43 10.05 -3.44
N LYS A 70 -6.16 11.35 -3.27
CA LYS A 70 -7.20 12.37 -3.38
C LYS A 70 -7.65 12.56 -4.81
N LYS A 71 -6.71 12.46 -5.78
CA LYS A 71 -7.03 12.62 -7.19
C LYS A 71 -7.27 11.25 -7.80
N LYS A 72 -8.35 11.14 -8.59
CA LYS A 72 -8.66 9.87 -9.24
C LYS A 72 -7.63 9.57 -10.32
N PRO A 73 -6.99 8.38 -10.31
CA PRO A 73 -6.04 8.02 -11.36
C PRO A 73 -6.75 7.70 -12.67
N ILE A 74 -6.01 7.79 -13.77
CA ILE A 74 -6.49 7.38 -15.09
C ILE A 74 -6.70 5.87 -15.12
N SER A 75 -5.76 5.13 -14.53
CA SER A 75 -5.86 3.68 -14.43
C SER A 75 -5.14 3.18 -13.20
N VAL A 76 -5.52 1.98 -12.76
CA VAL A 76 -4.90 1.28 -11.64
C VAL A 76 -4.58 -0.12 -12.12
N THR A 77 -3.34 -0.56 -11.95
CA THR A 77 -2.93 -1.91 -12.27
C THR A 77 -2.23 -2.55 -11.09
N PHE A 78 -2.42 -3.85 -10.95
CA PHE A 78 -1.76 -4.62 -9.91
C PHE A 78 -0.73 -5.52 -10.57
N GLY A 79 0.33 -5.83 -9.84
CA GLY A 79 1.34 -6.74 -10.34
C GLY A 79 0.76 -8.12 -10.60
N SER A 80 1.49 -8.92 -11.36
CA SER A 80 1.02 -10.24 -11.78
C SER A 80 1.21 -11.33 -10.73
N ASP A 81 1.86 -11.03 -9.59
CA ASP A 81 2.03 -12.04 -8.56
C ASP A 81 0.78 -12.15 -7.69
N ASP A 82 0.73 -13.20 -6.89
CA ASP A 82 -0.40 -13.49 -6.02
C ASP A 82 -0.20 -12.98 -4.59
N GLU A 83 0.84 -12.18 -4.36
CA GLU A 83 1.17 -11.69 -3.02
C GLU A 83 0.71 -10.27 -2.76
N GLY A 84 0.10 -9.62 -3.76
CA GLY A 84 -0.39 -8.26 -3.57
C GLY A 84 0.72 -7.24 -3.35
N ARG A 85 1.88 -7.43 -3.99
CA ARG A 85 3.06 -6.61 -3.72
C ARG A 85 3.07 -5.28 -4.45
N VAL A 86 2.37 -5.17 -5.57
CA VAL A 86 2.49 -4.00 -6.44
C VAL A 86 1.13 -3.40 -6.72
N CYS A 87 1.04 -2.09 -6.59
CA CYS A 87 -0.12 -1.32 -7.00
C CYS A 87 0.39 -0.10 -7.75
N THR A 88 0.03 0.03 -9.02
CA THR A 88 0.48 1.13 -9.86
C THR A 88 -0.71 2.01 -10.25
N LEU A 89 -0.59 3.29 -9.93
CA LEU A 89 -1.58 4.30 -10.30
C LEU A 89 -1.00 5.16 -11.42
N GLU A 90 -1.75 5.30 -12.50
CA GLU A 90 -1.37 6.17 -13.61
C GLU A 90 -2.12 7.49 -13.51
N PHE A 91 -1.39 8.59 -13.49
CA PHE A 91 -1.95 9.93 -13.58
C PHE A 91 -1.52 10.55 -14.90
N GLU A 92 -2.04 11.73 -15.19
CA GLU A 92 -1.83 12.38 -16.49
C GLU A 92 -0.35 12.62 -16.80
N ASP A 93 0.43 12.98 -15.80
CA ASP A 93 1.83 13.38 -15.98
C ASP A 93 2.83 12.54 -15.17
N HIS A 94 2.37 11.51 -14.47
CA HIS A 94 3.26 10.68 -13.66
C HIS A 94 2.58 9.38 -13.25
N TYR A 95 3.38 8.47 -12.70
CA TYR A 95 2.91 7.23 -12.10
C TYR A 95 3.26 7.21 -10.62
N VAL A 96 2.43 6.55 -9.81
CA VAL A 96 2.77 6.21 -8.43
C VAL A 96 2.76 4.69 -8.34
N VAL A 97 3.86 4.14 -7.87
CA VAL A 97 4.01 2.69 -7.75
C VAL A 97 4.25 2.35 -6.28
N ASP A 98 3.30 1.61 -5.70
CA ASP A 98 3.43 1.12 -4.33
C ASP A 98 3.94 -0.31 -4.41
N VAL A 99 5.14 -0.54 -3.87
CA VAL A 99 5.78 -1.84 -3.93
C VAL A 99 6.17 -2.29 -2.53
N TYR A 100 5.72 -3.50 -2.17
CA TYR A 100 6.22 -4.17 -0.99
C TYR A 100 7.31 -5.15 -1.43
N THR A 101 8.51 -4.97 -0.90
CA THR A 101 9.61 -5.91 -1.17
C THR A 101 9.88 -6.74 0.07
N PRO A 102 10.16 -8.04 -0.10
CA PRO A 102 10.48 -8.88 1.05
C PRO A 102 11.67 -8.38 1.82
N ASN A 103 11.70 -8.70 3.12
CA ASN A 103 12.80 -8.33 4.00
C ASN A 103 14.10 -8.94 3.50
N SER A 104 15.16 -8.14 3.40
CA SER A 104 16.45 -8.59 2.91
C SER A 104 17.33 -9.24 3.97
N GLN A 105 16.89 -9.29 5.23
CA GLN A 105 17.72 -9.86 6.29
C GLN A 105 17.93 -11.36 6.15
N ASP A 106 17.12 -12.04 5.37
CA ASP A 106 17.26 -13.47 5.11
C ASP A 106 18.42 -13.80 4.17
N GLY A 107 19.06 -12.79 3.64
CA GLY A 107 20.21 -13.00 2.78
C GLY A 107 20.49 -11.78 1.92
N LEU A 108 21.77 -11.50 1.75
CA LEU A 108 22.21 -10.40 0.92
C LEU A 108 21.81 -10.60 -0.54
N ALA A 109 21.48 -11.82 -0.93
CA ALA A 109 21.06 -12.10 -2.29
C ALA A 109 19.77 -11.36 -2.68
N ARG A 110 18.96 -10.98 -1.70
CA ARG A 110 17.73 -10.23 -1.96
C ARG A 110 17.94 -8.72 -2.01
N LEU A 111 19.09 -8.26 -1.56
CA LEU A 111 19.37 -6.84 -1.50
C LEU A 111 19.37 -6.17 -2.87
N PRO A 112 20.01 -6.73 -3.91
CA PRO A 112 19.95 -6.14 -5.23
C PRO A 112 18.52 -6.04 -5.77
N PHE A 113 17.70 -7.04 -5.47
CA PHE A 113 16.30 -7.03 -5.88
C PHE A 113 15.54 -5.86 -5.26
N ARG A 114 15.83 -5.54 -4.02
CA ARG A 114 15.18 -4.42 -3.34
C ARG A 114 15.65 -3.06 -3.84
N LEU A 115 16.86 -3.00 -4.34
CA LEU A 115 17.42 -1.74 -4.84
C LEU A 115 16.93 -1.41 -6.25
N ASP A 116 16.39 -2.40 -6.95
CA ASP A 116 15.82 -2.19 -8.25
C ASP A 116 14.50 -1.44 -8.17
#